data_46eb8fba825faa1a235eba10cbe5089f
#
_entry.id   46eb8fba825faa1a235eba10cbe5089f
#
_cell.length_a   1.000
_cell.length_b   1.000
_cell.length_c   1.000
_cell.angle_alpha   90.00
_cell.angle_beta   90.00
_cell.angle_gamma   90.00
#
_symmetry.space_group_name_H-M   'P 1'
#
loop_
_entity.id
_entity.type
_entity.pdbx_description
1 polymer ?
#
loop_
_entity_poly.entity_id
_entity_poly.type
_entity_poly.pdbx_seq_one_letter_code
_entity_poly.pdbx_strand_id
1 'polypeptide(L)'
;MGTAIKFEQIQDANAVKTSNLSRQDWLALRQSGIGGSDIAAIIGVSPYATAYDIYQSKTQPLADEDMNEFAYWGTVLEDTVAREFSKRSGLKIQNVNYLMRHPTHRFAIANIDRAVVNRDVSGNVRFKDGRLTTDQIVEIKTASEYVGKNWGNEDSDEVPDQYQCQAQWYMGVTGVDVCHMAVLIGGNKYRQYRIERNQDLIDVLFETAHDFWHNHVLAGIEPDATTLQNAKDKYPRHNPDTTLDVEPDSEAAKVFEHYESLKAQEKEIKAALELAQTDLICQIQDNEALAIDGEVVATYKTQVSNRFNSSQFKKDMPELAEQYIKQSESRVMRVK
;
A
#
# COMPACT_ATOMS: atom_id res chain seq x y z
N MET A 1 -19.95 26.51 7.12
CA MET A 1 -20.41 25.47 8.05
C MET A 1 -20.85 24.31 7.20
N GLY A 2 -20.02 23.27 7.05
CA GLY A 2 -20.38 22.04 6.35
C GLY A 2 -21.31 21.25 7.24
N THR A 3 -22.46 20.86 6.69
CA THR A 3 -23.41 19.97 7.37
C THR A 3 -22.72 18.59 7.49
N ALA A 4 -22.42 18.17 8.73
CA ALA A 4 -21.93 16.81 8.97
C ALA A 4 -22.93 15.81 8.36
N ILE A 5 -22.47 15.03 7.42
CA ILE A 5 -23.29 14.00 6.78
C ILE A 5 -23.51 12.91 7.82
N LYS A 6 -24.78 12.64 8.18
CA LYS A 6 -25.10 11.56 9.12
C LYS A 6 -24.70 10.21 8.51
N PHE A 7 -23.93 9.42 9.24
CA PHE A 7 -23.38 8.13 8.81
C PHE A 7 -24.45 7.17 8.24
N GLU A 8 -25.65 7.18 8.79
CA GLU A 8 -26.81 6.40 8.31
C GLU A 8 -27.28 6.79 6.89
N GLN A 9 -27.15 8.07 6.52
CA GLN A 9 -27.52 8.54 5.16
C GLN A 9 -26.49 8.15 4.09
N ILE A 10 -25.25 7.84 4.50
CA ILE A 10 -24.16 7.44 3.61
C ILE A 10 -24.31 5.97 3.21
N GLN A 11 -24.82 5.12 4.09
CA GLN A 11 -24.95 3.68 3.82
C GLN A 11 -26.01 3.35 2.77
N ASP A 12 -27.04 4.16 2.64
CA ASP A 12 -28.15 3.94 1.69
C ASP A 12 -27.94 4.60 0.33
N ALA A 13 -27.03 5.58 0.22
CA ALA A 13 -26.76 6.25 -1.04
C ALA A 13 -25.88 5.40 -1.98
N ASN A 14 -26.28 5.31 -3.25
CA ASN A 14 -25.45 4.66 -4.29
C ASN A 14 -24.24 5.49 -4.71
N ALA A 15 -24.27 6.80 -4.47
CA ALA A 15 -23.14 7.69 -4.70
C ALA A 15 -23.17 8.87 -3.72
N VAL A 16 -22.00 9.21 -3.17
CA VAL A 16 -21.82 10.35 -2.26
C VAL A 16 -20.83 11.32 -2.90
N LYS A 17 -21.24 12.59 -3.00
CA LYS A 17 -20.38 13.64 -3.58
C LYS A 17 -19.21 13.93 -2.65
N THR A 18 -17.99 13.91 -3.18
CA THR A 18 -16.73 14.03 -2.39
C THR A 18 -16.07 15.41 -2.48
N SER A 19 -16.47 16.27 -3.43
CA SER A 19 -15.78 17.54 -3.74
C SER A 19 -15.73 18.57 -2.60
N ASN A 20 -16.54 18.42 -1.56
CA ASN A 20 -16.62 19.37 -0.43
C ASN A 20 -16.49 18.66 0.93
N LEU A 21 -16.04 17.41 0.95
CA LEU A 21 -15.84 16.68 2.20
C LEU A 21 -14.58 17.16 2.92
N SER A 22 -14.65 17.22 4.24
CA SER A 22 -13.42 17.31 5.04
C SER A 22 -12.63 16.01 4.90
N ARG A 23 -11.33 16.04 5.25
CA ARG A 23 -10.51 14.82 5.27
C ARG A 23 -11.12 13.74 6.19
N GLN A 24 -11.61 14.14 7.37
CA GLN A 24 -12.24 13.22 8.32
C GLN A 24 -13.50 12.59 7.73
N ASP A 25 -14.40 13.38 7.11
CA ASP A 25 -15.60 12.84 6.47
C ASP A 25 -15.25 11.89 5.32
N TRP A 26 -14.21 12.22 4.55
CA TRP A 26 -13.75 11.36 3.46
C TRP A 26 -13.17 10.03 3.98
N LEU A 27 -12.36 10.06 5.05
CA LEU A 27 -11.84 8.84 5.69
C LEU A 27 -12.98 7.99 6.29
N ALA A 28 -13.95 8.62 6.98
CA ALA A 28 -15.12 7.93 7.51
C ALA A 28 -15.96 7.27 6.39
N LEU A 29 -16.10 7.96 5.26
CA LEU A 29 -16.76 7.41 4.09
C LEU A 29 -16.01 6.18 3.53
N ARG A 30 -14.69 6.21 3.50
CA ARG A 30 -13.87 5.07 3.08
C ARG A 30 -13.93 3.88 4.06
N GLN A 31 -14.14 4.11 5.35
CA GLN A 31 -14.34 3.03 6.32
C GLN A 31 -15.64 2.25 6.08
N SER A 32 -16.60 2.83 5.38
CA SER A 32 -17.93 2.22 5.15
C SER A 32 -17.94 1.11 4.08
N GLY A 33 -16.78 0.72 3.54
CA GLY A 33 -16.68 -0.33 2.53
C GLY A 33 -15.25 -0.62 2.10
N ILE A 34 -15.11 -1.57 1.18
CA ILE A 34 -13.85 -1.99 0.57
C ILE A 34 -13.65 -1.24 -0.73
N GLY A 35 -12.54 -0.53 -0.89
CA GLY A 35 -12.15 0.18 -2.10
C GLY A 35 -11.16 -0.61 -2.97
N GLY A 36 -10.82 -0.05 -4.14
CA GLY A 36 -9.93 -0.70 -5.09
C GLY A 36 -8.49 -0.91 -4.58
N SER A 37 -7.98 -0.03 -3.71
CA SER A 37 -6.68 -0.25 -3.06
C SER A 37 -6.75 -1.29 -1.95
N ASP A 38 -7.91 -1.44 -1.31
CA ASP A 38 -8.10 -2.34 -0.17
C ASP A 38 -8.13 -3.80 -0.63
N ILE A 39 -8.81 -4.08 -1.78
CA ILE A 39 -8.95 -5.46 -2.29
C ILE A 39 -7.59 -6.10 -2.60
N ALA A 40 -6.64 -5.36 -3.15
CA ALA A 40 -5.30 -5.86 -3.41
C ALA A 40 -4.55 -6.31 -2.13
N ALA A 41 -4.77 -5.60 -1.02
CA ALA A 41 -4.23 -5.97 0.28
C ALA A 41 -4.94 -7.20 0.88
N ILE A 42 -6.26 -7.29 0.73
CA ILE A 42 -7.06 -8.41 1.23
C ILE A 42 -6.65 -9.73 0.57
N ILE A 43 -6.40 -9.72 -0.75
CA ILE A 43 -5.95 -10.92 -1.48
C ILE A 43 -4.43 -11.16 -1.41
N GLY A 44 -3.68 -10.29 -0.73
CA GLY A 44 -2.24 -10.48 -0.46
C GLY A 44 -1.30 -10.09 -1.61
N VAL A 45 -1.74 -9.37 -2.64
CA VAL A 45 -0.88 -8.91 -3.76
C VAL A 45 -0.38 -7.47 -3.58
N SER A 46 -0.86 -6.74 -2.58
CA SER A 46 -0.38 -5.40 -2.27
C SER A 46 0.98 -5.45 -1.56
N PRO A 47 2.00 -4.70 -2.04
CA PRO A 47 3.25 -4.55 -1.31
C PRO A 47 3.17 -3.52 -0.17
N TYR A 48 2.04 -2.83 0.01
CA TYR A 48 1.91 -1.68 0.91
C TYR A 48 1.08 -1.96 2.15
N ALA A 49 0.17 -2.92 2.10
CA ALA A 49 -0.73 -3.25 3.19
C ALA A 49 -1.17 -4.72 3.11
N THR A 50 -1.61 -5.25 4.24
CA THR A 50 -2.11 -6.62 4.40
C THR A 50 -3.62 -6.61 4.70
N ALA A 51 -4.26 -7.79 4.71
CA ALA A 51 -5.64 -7.94 5.16
C ALA A 51 -5.83 -7.43 6.61
N TYR A 52 -4.83 -7.67 7.49
CA TYR A 52 -4.83 -7.18 8.85
C TYR A 52 -4.86 -5.64 8.89
N ASP A 53 -4.03 -4.96 8.08
CA ASP A 53 -4.00 -3.49 8.02
C ASP A 53 -5.34 -2.92 7.52
N ILE A 54 -5.96 -3.59 6.54
CA ILE A 54 -7.28 -3.20 6.06
C ILE A 54 -8.34 -3.37 7.16
N TYR A 55 -8.34 -4.50 7.87
CA TYR A 55 -9.24 -4.70 9.01
C TYR A 55 -9.09 -3.58 10.04
N GLN A 56 -7.87 -3.25 10.46
CA GLN A 56 -7.61 -2.15 11.40
C GLN A 56 -8.14 -0.82 10.84
N SER A 57 -7.89 -0.52 9.57
CA SER A 57 -8.37 0.71 8.93
C SER A 57 -9.89 0.83 8.87
N LYS A 58 -10.63 -0.30 8.88
CA LYS A 58 -12.11 -0.32 8.84
C LYS A 58 -12.75 -0.31 10.23
N THR A 59 -12.06 -0.80 11.25
CA THR A 59 -12.64 -1.06 12.59
C THR A 59 -12.12 -0.11 13.67
N GLN A 60 -10.91 0.45 13.50
CA GLN A 60 -10.33 1.35 14.50
C GLN A 60 -10.76 2.81 14.27
N PRO A 61 -10.76 3.63 15.33
CA PRO A 61 -10.99 5.06 15.20
C PRO A 61 -10.02 5.68 14.19
N LEU A 62 -10.50 6.65 13.41
CA LEU A 62 -9.68 7.38 12.45
C LEU A 62 -8.51 8.06 13.16
N ALA A 63 -7.29 7.72 12.80
CA ALA A 63 -6.11 8.43 13.24
C ALA A 63 -6.00 9.77 12.50
N ASP A 64 -5.61 10.81 13.21
CA ASP A 64 -5.28 12.10 12.64
C ASP A 64 -3.82 12.08 12.20
N GLU A 65 -3.55 11.33 11.13
CA GLU A 65 -2.21 11.20 10.55
C GLU A 65 -2.05 12.14 9.36
N ASP A 66 -0.91 12.79 9.30
CA ASP A 66 -0.52 13.57 8.13
C ASP A 66 -0.33 12.67 6.91
N MET A 67 -0.69 13.21 5.74
CA MET A 67 -0.46 12.54 4.47
C MET A 67 1.06 12.40 4.25
N ASN A 68 1.51 11.18 3.96
CA ASN A 68 2.92 10.97 3.62
C ASN A 68 3.29 11.64 2.27
N GLU A 69 4.58 11.93 2.07
CA GLU A 69 5.09 12.62 0.87
C GLU A 69 4.69 11.93 -0.45
N PHE A 70 4.67 10.59 -0.50
CA PHE A 70 4.27 9.88 -1.73
C PHE A 70 2.80 10.12 -2.09
N ALA A 71 1.92 10.08 -1.10
CA ALA A 71 0.49 10.33 -1.29
C ALA A 71 0.23 11.82 -1.63
N TYR A 72 0.97 12.74 -1.00
CA TYR A 72 0.91 14.16 -1.29
C TYR A 72 1.28 14.45 -2.75
N TRP A 73 2.45 13.97 -3.20
CA TRP A 73 2.88 14.17 -4.59
C TRP A 73 2.00 13.44 -5.59
N GLY A 74 1.45 12.26 -5.23
CA GLY A 74 0.43 11.58 -6.03
C GLY A 74 -0.76 12.50 -6.32
N THR A 75 -1.29 13.15 -5.28
CA THR A 75 -2.41 14.09 -5.40
C THR A 75 -2.04 15.34 -6.21
N VAL A 76 -0.86 15.93 -5.97
CA VAL A 76 -0.40 17.14 -6.67
C VAL A 76 -0.20 16.89 -8.17
N LEU A 77 0.33 15.73 -8.53
CA LEU A 77 0.66 15.40 -9.92
C LEU A 77 -0.52 14.80 -10.69
N GLU A 78 -1.58 14.36 -10.02
CA GLU A 78 -2.73 13.67 -10.63
C GLU A 78 -3.32 14.45 -11.82
N ASP A 79 -3.64 15.72 -11.64
CA ASP A 79 -4.18 16.57 -12.71
C ASP A 79 -3.21 16.75 -13.89
N THR A 80 -1.91 16.78 -13.61
CA THR A 80 -0.88 16.95 -14.66
C THR A 80 -0.78 15.68 -15.51
N VAL A 81 -0.76 14.51 -14.88
CA VAL A 81 -0.72 13.21 -15.56
C VAL A 81 -2.03 12.97 -16.32
N ALA A 82 -3.17 13.32 -15.72
CA ALA A 82 -4.48 13.21 -16.38
C ALA A 82 -4.57 14.06 -17.67
N ARG A 83 -4.06 15.30 -17.64
CA ARG A 83 -4.00 16.16 -18.84
C ARG A 83 -3.09 15.58 -19.91
N GLU A 84 -1.95 15.02 -19.52
CA GLU A 84 -1.04 14.36 -20.49
C GLU A 84 -1.67 13.11 -21.09
N PHE A 85 -2.40 12.32 -20.30
CA PHE A 85 -3.21 11.21 -20.82
C PHE A 85 -4.21 11.68 -21.87
N SER A 86 -5.02 12.70 -21.55
CA SER A 86 -6.01 13.24 -22.49
C SER A 86 -5.37 13.74 -23.80
N LYS A 87 -4.21 14.38 -23.71
CA LYS A 87 -3.46 14.88 -24.86
C LYS A 87 -2.93 13.76 -25.74
N ARG A 88 -2.32 12.71 -25.15
CA ARG A 88 -1.72 11.60 -25.92
C ARG A 88 -2.75 10.66 -26.49
N SER A 89 -3.76 10.28 -25.71
CA SER A 89 -4.83 9.37 -26.13
C SER A 89 -5.86 10.04 -27.05
N GLY A 90 -5.97 11.37 -27.05
CA GLY A 90 -7.05 12.11 -27.72
C GLY A 90 -8.41 11.96 -27.03
N LEU A 91 -8.50 11.26 -25.92
CA LEU A 91 -9.74 11.05 -25.17
C LEU A 91 -10.05 12.25 -24.28
N LYS A 92 -11.30 12.72 -24.33
CA LYS A 92 -11.79 13.73 -23.40
C LYS A 92 -12.12 13.07 -22.06
N ILE A 93 -11.60 13.61 -20.96
CA ILE A 93 -11.83 13.07 -19.62
C ILE A 93 -12.52 14.09 -18.70
N GLN A 94 -13.13 13.59 -17.64
CA GLN A 94 -13.86 14.38 -16.65
C GLN A 94 -13.57 13.85 -15.24
N ASN A 95 -13.44 14.75 -14.26
CA ASN A 95 -13.38 14.38 -12.84
C ASN A 95 -14.70 13.76 -12.39
N VAL A 96 -14.63 12.68 -11.64
CA VAL A 96 -15.77 12.03 -11.01
C VAL A 96 -15.62 12.20 -9.50
N ASN A 97 -16.17 13.29 -8.98
CA ASN A 97 -16.07 13.64 -7.55
C ASN A 97 -17.16 12.93 -6.74
N TYR A 98 -17.22 11.62 -6.84
CA TYR A 98 -18.15 10.76 -6.10
C TYR A 98 -17.42 9.53 -5.57
N LEU A 99 -17.73 9.14 -4.33
CA LEU A 99 -17.58 7.77 -3.90
C LEU A 99 -18.85 7.02 -4.32
N MET A 100 -18.67 6.01 -5.16
CA MET A 100 -19.73 5.19 -5.72
C MET A 100 -19.81 3.87 -4.97
N ARG A 101 -21.00 3.30 -4.84
CA ARG A 101 -21.26 2.05 -4.14
C ARG A 101 -21.99 1.09 -5.07
N HIS A 102 -21.53 -0.17 -5.10
CA HIS A 102 -22.19 -1.20 -5.89
C HIS A 102 -23.65 -1.38 -5.43
N PRO A 103 -24.62 -1.48 -6.35
CA PRO A 103 -26.04 -1.50 -5.99
C PRO A 103 -26.46 -2.71 -5.13
N THR A 104 -25.87 -3.87 -5.33
CA THR A 104 -26.17 -5.11 -4.60
C THR A 104 -25.09 -5.47 -3.56
N HIS A 105 -23.80 -5.34 -3.91
CA HIS A 105 -22.67 -5.60 -3.00
C HIS A 105 -22.30 -4.32 -2.25
N ARG A 106 -23.11 -3.97 -1.23
CA ARG A 106 -23.05 -2.67 -0.54
C ARG A 106 -21.71 -2.37 0.14
N PHE A 107 -20.91 -3.38 0.44
CA PHE A 107 -19.54 -3.24 0.93
C PHE A 107 -18.56 -2.75 -0.14
N ALA A 108 -18.87 -2.92 -1.43
CA ALA A 108 -17.98 -2.57 -2.52
C ALA A 108 -18.14 -1.09 -2.91
N ILE A 109 -17.06 -0.33 -2.77
CA ILE A 109 -17.00 1.11 -3.06
C ILE A 109 -15.90 1.42 -4.07
N ALA A 110 -16.11 2.48 -4.85
CA ALA A 110 -15.14 3.01 -5.81
C ALA A 110 -15.04 4.53 -5.75
N ASN A 111 -13.82 5.03 -5.80
CA ASN A 111 -13.52 6.44 -6.02
C ASN A 111 -12.50 6.49 -7.16
N ILE A 112 -12.97 6.81 -8.36
CA ILE A 112 -12.15 6.83 -9.58
C ILE A 112 -11.62 8.24 -9.85
N ASP A 113 -10.45 8.34 -10.45
CA ASP A 113 -9.83 9.64 -10.72
C ASP A 113 -10.53 10.37 -11.85
N ARG A 114 -10.74 9.71 -13.00
CA ARG A 114 -11.37 10.31 -14.19
C ARG A 114 -12.29 9.32 -14.89
N ALA A 115 -13.29 9.86 -15.58
CA ALA A 115 -14.11 9.12 -16.53
C ALA A 115 -13.91 9.66 -17.95
N VAL A 116 -13.94 8.79 -18.95
CA VAL A 116 -13.87 9.19 -20.36
C VAL A 116 -15.22 9.70 -20.80
N VAL A 117 -15.22 10.89 -21.42
CA VAL A 117 -16.40 11.45 -22.10
C VAL A 117 -16.33 11.02 -23.58
N ASN A 118 -16.90 9.87 -23.89
CA ASN A 118 -16.94 9.34 -25.25
C ASN A 118 -18.11 9.93 -26.08
N ARG A 119 -18.24 9.51 -27.34
CA ARG A 119 -19.26 10.06 -28.26
C ARG A 119 -20.69 9.74 -27.83
N ASP A 120 -20.87 8.67 -27.06
CA ASP A 120 -22.17 8.18 -26.63
C ASP A 120 -22.64 8.86 -25.33
N VAL A 121 -21.75 9.62 -24.68
CA VAL A 121 -22.08 10.38 -23.48
C VAL A 121 -22.68 11.72 -23.86
N SER A 122 -23.97 11.89 -23.54
CA SER A 122 -24.66 13.18 -23.66
C SER A 122 -24.50 13.99 -22.36
N GLY A 123 -23.71 15.06 -22.44
CA GLY A 123 -23.44 15.93 -21.30
C GLY A 123 -22.31 15.36 -20.40
N ASN A 124 -22.45 15.58 -19.08
CA ASN A 124 -21.46 15.11 -18.12
C ASN A 124 -21.65 13.63 -17.78
N VAL A 125 -20.54 12.91 -17.58
CA VAL A 125 -20.56 11.56 -17.01
C VAL A 125 -21.16 11.60 -15.62
N ARG A 126 -22.09 10.69 -15.32
CA ARG A 126 -22.80 10.58 -14.04
C ARG A 126 -22.85 9.12 -13.62
N PHE A 127 -22.97 8.90 -12.32
CA PHE A 127 -23.33 7.59 -11.78
C PHE A 127 -24.85 7.54 -11.62
N LYS A 128 -25.48 6.66 -12.36
CA LYS A 128 -26.95 6.53 -12.41
C LYS A 128 -27.33 5.05 -12.46
N ASP A 129 -28.35 4.66 -11.70
CA ASP A 129 -28.88 3.29 -11.66
C ASP A 129 -27.78 2.21 -11.44
N GLY A 130 -26.78 2.55 -10.58
CA GLY A 130 -25.69 1.66 -10.24
C GLY A 130 -24.57 1.57 -11.28
N ARG A 131 -24.56 2.42 -12.31
CA ARG A 131 -23.53 2.46 -13.36
C ARG A 131 -23.09 3.88 -13.71
N LEU A 132 -21.86 4.01 -14.20
CA LEU A 132 -21.44 5.22 -14.88
C LEU A 132 -22.09 5.32 -16.27
N THR A 133 -22.40 6.55 -16.68
CA THR A 133 -22.91 6.82 -18.03
C THR A 133 -21.82 6.88 -19.09
N THR A 134 -20.74 6.13 -18.88
CA THR A 134 -19.63 5.91 -19.80
C THR A 134 -19.20 4.44 -19.73
N ASP A 135 -18.46 3.97 -20.69
CA ASP A 135 -17.88 2.63 -20.75
C ASP A 135 -16.40 2.57 -20.33
N GLN A 136 -15.77 3.74 -20.06
CA GLN A 136 -14.34 3.82 -19.80
C GLN A 136 -14.02 4.79 -18.66
N ILE A 137 -13.05 4.38 -17.83
CA ILE A 137 -12.47 5.19 -16.75
C ILE A 137 -10.96 5.32 -16.93
N VAL A 138 -10.37 6.25 -16.19
CA VAL A 138 -8.92 6.46 -16.15
C VAL A 138 -8.46 6.53 -14.71
N GLU A 139 -7.48 5.73 -14.37
CA GLU A 139 -6.77 5.74 -13.10
C GLU A 139 -5.38 6.34 -13.28
N ILE A 140 -5.00 7.23 -12.40
CA ILE A 140 -3.74 7.97 -12.46
C ILE A 140 -2.78 7.47 -11.39
N LYS A 141 -1.52 7.23 -11.78
CA LYS A 141 -0.50 6.75 -10.85
C LYS A 141 0.78 7.57 -10.97
N THR A 142 1.50 7.65 -9.85
CA THR A 142 2.90 8.05 -9.80
C THR A 142 3.71 6.90 -9.22
N ALA A 143 4.89 6.66 -9.76
CA ALA A 143 5.79 5.60 -9.31
C ALA A 143 7.23 6.11 -9.25
N SER A 144 8.01 5.65 -8.29
CA SER A 144 9.45 5.89 -8.29
C SER A 144 10.12 5.11 -9.43
N GLU A 145 11.29 5.54 -9.87
CA GLU A 145 12.05 4.83 -10.90
C GLU A 145 12.36 3.38 -10.48
N TYR A 146 12.59 3.18 -9.18
CA TYR A 146 12.91 1.86 -8.62
C TYR A 146 11.81 0.81 -8.86
N VAL A 147 10.54 1.18 -8.64
CA VAL A 147 9.40 0.29 -8.89
C VAL A 147 8.90 0.35 -10.34
N GLY A 148 9.41 1.30 -11.13
CA GLY A 148 9.05 1.47 -12.54
C GLY A 148 9.34 0.24 -13.41
N LYS A 149 10.28 -0.61 -13.03
CA LYS A 149 10.60 -1.89 -13.68
C LYS A 149 9.47 -2.93 -13.62
N ASN A 150 8.53 -2.78 -12.68
CA ASN A 150 7.39 -3.68 -12.52
C ASN A 150 6.23 -3.33 -13.47
N TRP A 151 6.35 -2.26 -14.22
CA TRP A 151 5.39 -1.85 -15.24
C TRP A 151 5.83 -2.40 -16.59
N GLY A 152 4.94 -3.08 -17.28
CA GLY A 152 5.20 -3.68 -18.60
C GLY A 152 5.39 -2.66 -19.73
N ASN A 153 5.28 -3.13 -20.96
CA ASN A 153 5.41 -2.29 -22.14
C ASN A 153 4.26 -1.27 -22.22
N GLU A 154 4.54 -0.09 -22.77
CA GLU A 154 3.52 0.92 -23.03
C GLU A 154 2.44 0.37 -23.99
N ASP A 155 1.19 0.78 -23.79
CA ASP A 155 0.00 0.35 -24.52
C ASP A 155 -0.38 -1.15 -24.35
N SER A 156 0.28 -1.90 -23.46
CA SER A 156 -0.16 -3.23 -23.03
C SER A 156 -1.17 -3.16 -21.86
N ASP A 157 -1.54 -4.31 -21.32
CA ASP A 157 -2.30 -4.46 -20.06
C ASP A 157 -1.42 -4.90 -18.86
N GLU A 158 -0.10 -4.96 -19.07
CA GLU A 158 0.89 -5.43 -18.09
C GLU A 158 1.18 -4.34 -17.05
N VAL A 159 0.30 -4.22 -16.08
CA VAL A 159 0.48 -3.36 -14.89
C VAL A 159 0.75 -4.23 -13.65
N PRO A 160 1.35 -3.68 -12.58
CA PRO A 160 1.52 -4.42 -11.33
C PRO A 160 0.20 -4.98 -10.80
N ASP A 161 0.22 -6.22 -10.25
CA ASP A 161 -0.96 -6.99 -9.85
C ASP A 161 -1.92 -6.20 -8.95
N GLN A 162 -1.41 -5.41 -8.01
CA GLN A 162 -2.24 -4.59 -7.15
C GLN A 162 -3.06 -3.54 -7.92
N TYR A 163 -2.54 -3.02 -9.01
CA TYR A 163 -3.24 -2.05 -9.85
C TYR A 163 -4.18 -2.75 -10.85
N GLN A 164 -3.84 -3.95 -11.29
CA GLN A 164 -4.75 -4.79 -12.05
C GLN A 164 -6.02 -5.09 -11.24
N CYS A 165 -5.86 -5.53 -10.00
CA CYS A 165 -6.99 -5.78 -9.09
C CYS A 165 -7.81 -4.51 -8.82
N GLN A 166 -7.14 -3.36 -8.63
CA GLN A 166 -7.82 -2.08 -8.44
C GLN A 166 -8.65 -1.69 -9.68
N ALA A 167 -8.11 -1.85 -10.88
CA ALA A 167 -8.81 -1.55 -12.13
C ALA A 167 -10.05 -2.43 -12.30
N GLN A 168 -9.91 -3.74 -12.08
CA GLN A 168 -11.02 -4.70 -12.17
C GLN A 168 -12.09 -4.42 -11.10
N TRP A 169 -11.67 -4.10 -9.87
CA TRP A 169 -12.59 -3.68 -8.81
C TRP A 169 -13.43 -2.46 -9.21
N TYR A 170 -12.78 -1.43 -9.74
CA TYR A 170 -13.48 -0.23 -10.19
C TYR A 170 -14.45 -0.51 -11.34
N MET A 171 -14.04 -1.33 -12.30
CA MET A 171 -14.94 -1.78 -13.37
C MET A 171 -16.11 -2.59 -12.82
N GLY A 172 -15.89 -3.43 -11.80
CA GLY A 172 -16.93 -4.17 -11.11
C GLY A 172 -17.96 -3.25 -10.45
N VAL A 173 -17.51 -2.27 -9.68
CA VAL A 173 -18.39 -1.34 -8.94
C VAL A 173 -19.12 -0.37 -9.87
N THR A 174 -18.47 0.10 -10.92
CA THR A 174 -19.00 1.17 -11.79
C THR A 174 -19.73 0.66 -13.03
N GLY A 175 -19.56 -0.63 -13.35
CA GLY A 175 -20.18 -1.27 -14.51
C GLY A 175 -19.59 -0.86 -15.86
N VAL A 176 -18.35 -0.30 -15.89
CA VAL A 176 -17.62 0.05 -17.11
C VAL A 176 -16.81 -1.12 -17.64
N ASP A 177 -16.43 -1.06 -18.92
CA ASP A 177 -15.76 -2.16 -19.63
C ASP A 177 -14.26 -1.97 -19.78
N VAL A 178 -13.75 -0.73 -19.63
CA VAL A 178 -12.34 -0.40 -19.82
C VAL A 178 -11.84 0.51 -18.69
N CYS A 179 -10.68 0.18 -18.15
CA CYS A 179 -9.90 1.07 -17.29
C CYS A 179 -8.57 1.41 -18.00
N HIS A 180 -8.40 2.68 -18.34
CA HIS A 180 -7.09 3.18 -18.72
C HIS A 180 -6.27 3.48 -17.48
N MET A 181 -4.99 3.15 -17.48
CA MET A 181 -4.08 3.50 -16.41
C MET A 181 -2.94 4.36 -16.95
N ALA A 182 -2.78 5.56 -16.42
CA ALA A 182 -1.71 6.47 -16.79
C ALA A 182 -0.74 6.63 -15.62
N VAL A 183 0.55 6.40 -15.86
CA VAL A 183 1.57 6.48 -14.80
C VAL A 183 2.72 7.40 -15.18
N LEU A 184 3.17 8.20 -14.22
CA LEU A 184 4.40 8.98 -14.29
C LEU A 184 5.47 8.31 -13.41
N ILE A 185 6.48 7.69 -14.04
CA ILE A 185 7.55 6.94 -13.39
C ILE A 185 8.78 7.86 -13.24
N GLY A 186 9.36 7.92 -12.04
CA GLY A 186 10.57 8.72 -11.77
C GLY A 186 10.41 10.22 -12.04
N GLY A 187 9.17 10.71 -12.17
CA GLY A 187 8.84 12.10 -12.44
C GLY A 187 9.02 12.55 -13.91
N ASN A 188 9.51 11.69 -14.80
CA ASN A 188 9.85 12.06 -16.19
C ASN A 188 9.54 11.00 -17.25
N LYS A 189 9.14 9.79 -16.89
CA LYS A 189 8.77 8.71 -17.81
C LYS A 189 7.27 8.47 -17.72
N TYR A 190 6.53 8.93 -18.71
CA TYR A 190 5.10 8.69 -18.82
C TYR A 190 4.85 7.38 -19.57
N ARG A 191 3.89 6.57 -19.08
CA ARG A 191 3.34 5.40 -19.78
C ARG A 191 1.83 5.35 -19.57
N GLN A 192 1.15 4.68 -20.50
CA GLN A 192 -0.28 4.41 -20.41
C GLN A 192 -0.58 2.96 -20.76
N TYR A 193 -1.65 2.44 -20.18
CA TYR A 193 -2.08 1.05 -20.31
C TYR A 193 -3.59 1.02 -20.53
N ARG A 194 -4.07 -0.04 -21.20
CA ARG A 194 -5.49 -0.26 -21.43
C ARG A 194 -5.88 -1.63 -20.89
N ILE A 195 -6.68 -1.64 -19.86
CA ILE A 195 -7.14 -2.84 -19.16
C ILE A 195 -8.59 -3.07 -19.49
N GLU A 196 -8.90 -4.23 -20.05
CA GLU A 196 -10.28 -4.64 -20.34
C GLU A 196 -10.89 -5.36 -19.13
N ARG A 197 -12.23 -5.28 -19.05
CA ARG A 197 -13.00 -5.95 -18.03
C ARG A 197 -12.80 -7.46 -18.08
N ASN A 198 -12.45 -8.05 -16.95
CA ASN A 198 -12.41 -9.50 -16.75
C ASN A 198 -13.44 -9.87 -15.69
N GLN A 199 -14.59 -10.41 -16.13
CA GLN A 199 -15.70 -10.71 -15.22
C GLN A 199 -15.33 -11.82 -14.23
N ASP A 200 -14.60 -12.84 -14.64
CA ASP A 200 -14.21 -13.96 -13.76
C ASP A 200 -13.32 -13.45 -12.61
N LEU A 201 -12.38 -12.55 -12.91
CA LEU A 201 -11.55 -11.92 -11.89
C LEU A 201 -12.38 -11.01 -10.97
N ILE A 202 -13.29 -10.23 -11.52
CA ILE A 202 -14.20 -9.38 -10.73
C ILE A 202 -15.02 -10.22 -9.75
N ASP A 203 -15.57 -11.33 -10.20
CA ASP A 203 -16.39 -12.22 -9.37
C ASP A 203 -15.57 -12.79 -8.19
N VAL A 204 -14.34 -13.24 -8.45
CA VAL A 204 -13.42 -13.70 -7.40
C VAL A 204 -13.07 -12.58 -6.40
N LEU A 205 -12.81 -11.37 -6.89
CA LEU A 205 -12.51 -10.22 -6.02
C LEU A 205 -13.71 -9.87 -5.14
N PHE A 206 -14.93 -9.92 -5.70
CA PHE A 206 -16.15 -9.62 -4.96
C PHE A 206 -16.49 -10.70 -3.93
N GLU A 207 -16.30 -11.97 -4.24
CA GLU A 207 -16.47 -13.09 -3.31
C GLU A 207 -15.48 -12.95 -2.13
N THR A 208 -14.21 -12.78 -2.43
CA THR A 208 -13.18 -12.60 -1.38
C THR A 208 -13.45 -11.37 -0.50
N ALA A 209 -13.85 -10.26 -1.11
CA ALA A 209 -14.20 -9.05 -0.36
C ALA A 209 -15.48 -9.24 0.48
N HIS A 210 -16.46 -9.99 -0.02
CA HIS A 210 -17.66 -10.34 0.72
C HIS A 210 -17.31 -11.12 1.98
N ASP A 211 -16.49 -12.17 1.83
CA ASP A 211 -16.06 -13.01 2.95
C ASP A 211 -15.27 -12.22 3.97
N PHE A 212 -14.32 -11.40 3.51
CA PHE A 212 -13.55 -10.52 4.39
C PHE A 212 -14.45 -9.53 5.14
N TRP A 213 -15.39 -8.88 4.45
CA TRP A 213 -16.28 -7.89 5.06
C TRP A 213 -17.17 -8.50 6.14
N HIS A 214 -17.75 -9.67 5.88
CA HIS A 214 -18.69 -10.31 6.79
C HIS A 214 -18.01 -11.10 7.90
N ASN A 215 -16.96 -11.84 7.58
CA ASN A 215 -16.32 -12.76 8.52
C ASN A 215 -15.23 -12.09 9.38
N HIS A 216 -14.75 -10.92 8.96
CA HIS A 216 -13.77 -10.15 9.74
C HIS A 216 -14.35 -8.81 10.18
N VAL A 217 -14.66 -7.89 9.27
CA VAL A 217 -15.04 -6.50 9.63
C VAL A 217 -16.33 -6.47 10.45
N LEU A 218 -17.41 -7.06 9.96
CA LEU A 218 -18.71 -7.06 10.66
C LEU A 218 -18.72 -8.02 11.85
N ALA A 219 -18.02 -9.14 11.76
CA ALA A 219 -17.91 -10.09 12.86
C ALA A 219 -16.98 -9.63 13.99
N GLY A 220 -16.14 -8.61 13.75
CA GLY A 220 -15.14 -8.15 14.72
C GLY A 220 -14.02 -9.16 14.96
N ILE A 221 -13.72 -10.02 13.97
CA ILE A 221 -12.68 -11.04 14.05
C ILE A 221 -11.46 -10.58 13.23
N GLU A 222 -10.35 -10.34 13.91
CA GLU A 222 -9.11 -9.93 13.25
C GLU A 222 -8.59 -11.02 12.29
N PRO A 223 -8.15 -10.67 11.07
CA PRO A 223 -7.39 -11.57 10.22
C PRO A 223 -6.07 -12.00 10.86
N ASP A 224 -5.46 -13.05 10.30
CA ASP A 224 -4.13 -13.47 10.72
C ASP A 224 -3.06 -12.42 10.39
N ALA A 225 -2.07 -12.34 11.28
CA ALA A 225 -0.89 -11.51 11.03
C ALA A 225 0.02 -12.20 10.00
N THR A 226 0.26 -11.54 8.87
CA THR A 226 1.09 -12.07 7.79
C THR A 226 2.47 -11.44 7.72
N THR A 227 2.71 -10.37 8.50
CA THR A 227 4.00 -9.69 8.61
C THR A 227 4.46 -9.61 10.07
N LEU A 228 5.77 -9.44 10.27
CA LEU A 228 6.31 -9.21 11.61
C LEU A 228 5.71 -7.96 12.27
N GLN A 229 5.40 -6.91 11.48
CA GLN A 229 4.77 -5.71 11.99
C GLN A 229 3.34 -6.00 12.46
N ASN A 230 2.53 -6.70 11.65
CA ASN A 230 1.17 -7.10 12.06
C ASN A 230 1.18 -7.92 13.35
N ALA A 231 2.15 -8.85 13.50
CA ALA A 231 2.26 -9.64 14.71
C ALA A 231 2.59 -8.79 15.95
N LYS A 232 3.44 -7.77 15.79
CA LYS A 232 3.75 -6.81 16.88
C LYS A 232 2.56 -5.92 17.22
N ASP A 233 1.80 -5.48 16.21
CA ASP A 233 0.63 -4.64 16.41
C ASP A 233 -0.52 -5.43 17.06
N LYS A 234 -0.67 -6.70 16.69
CA LYS A 234 -1.66 -7.61 17.28
C LYS A 234 -1.33 -7.99 18.72
N TYR A 235 -0.05 -8.12 19.05
CA TYR A 235 0.44 -8.54 20.37
C TYR A 235 1.46 -7.55 20.95
N PRO A 236 1.07 -6.28 21.21
CA PRO A 236 2.01 -5.22 21.58
C PRO A 236 2.58 -5.38 22.99
N ARG A 237 1.85 -6.06 23.89
CA ARG A 237 2.24 -6.26 25.30
C ARG A 237 2.13 -7.73 25.68
N HIS A 238 2.97 -8.16 26.63
CA HIS A 238 2.86 -9.47 27.27
C HIS A 238 1.96 -9.40 28.52
N ASN A 239 1.41 -10.53 28.90
CA ASN A 239 0.83 -10.69 30.22
C ASN A 239 1.96 -11.06 31.21
N PRO A 240 2.18 -10.29 32.29
CA PRO A 240 3.25 -10.61 33.25
C PRO A 240 3.08 -12.01 33.84
N ASP A 241 4.21 -12.66 34.12
CA ASP A 241 4.29 -13.96 34.78
C ASP A 241 3.54 -15.11 34.07
N THR A 242 3.33 -14.99 32.74
CA THR A 242 2.74 -16.06 31.93
C THR A 242 3.78 -16.68 31.02
N THR A 243 3.70 -18.00 30.87
CA THR A 243 4.47 -18.79 29.91
C THR A 243 3.50 -19.68 29.13
N LEU A 244 3.64 -19.69 27.81
CA LEU A 244 2.94 -20.67 26.97
C LEU A 244 3.79 -21.94 26.97
N ASP A 245 3.35 -22.97 27.69
CA ASP A 245 3.93 -24.31 27.68
C ASP A 245 3.23 -25.15 26.66
N VAL A 246 3.97 -25.82 25.78
CA VAL A 246 3.42 -26.58 24.62
C VAL A 246 4.09 -27.95 24.51
N GLU A 247 3.35 -28.89 23.95
CA GLU A 247 3.89 -30.21 23.66
C GLU A 247 4.95 -30.15 22.52
N PRO A 248 5.95 -31.06 22.57
CA PRO A 248 7.05 -31.06 21.57
C PRO A 248 6.63 -31.23 20.12
N ASP A 249 5.49 -31.87 19.86
CA ASP A 249 4.93 -32.10 18.52
C ASP A 249 3.90 -31.04 18.09
N SER A 250 3.68 -30.03 18.90
CA SER A 250 2.75 -28.95 18.63
C SER A 250 3.22 -28.08 17.44
N GLU A 251 2.29 -27.36 16.82
CA GLU A 251 2.61 -26.40 15.77
C GLU A 251 3.57 -25.30 16.24
N ALA A 252 3.40 -24.82 17.48
CA ALA A 252 4.28 -23.81 18.07
C ALA A 252 5.74 -24.32 18.23
N ALA A 253 5.92 -25.59 18.62
CA ALA A 253 7.24 -26.21 18.69
C ALA A 253 7.89 -26.31 17.30
N LYS A 254 7.15 -26.75 16.29
CA LYS A 254 7.63 -26.84 14.89
C LYS A 254 8.02 -25.47 14.33
N VAL A 255 7.23 -24.44 14.59
CA VAL A 255 7.55 -23.07 14.18
C VAL A 255 8.82 -22.58 14.87
N PHE A 256 9.03 -22.93 16.14
CA PHE A 256 10.25 -22.60 16.88
C PHE A 256 11.47 -23.30 16.30
N GLU A 257 11.42 -24.60 16.05
CA GLU A 257 12.50 -25.39 15.43
C GLU A 257 12.87 -24.82 14.03
N HIS A 258 11.86 -24.47 13.23
CA HIS A 258 12.09 -23.84 11.94
C HIS A 258 12.80 -22.48 12.08
N TYR A 259 12.37 -21.64 13.04
CA TYR A 259 13.02 -20.37 13.34
C TYR A 259 14.50 -20.56 13.76
N GLU A 260 14.82 -21.52 14.64
CA GLU A 260 16.19 -21.84 15.05
C GLU A 260 17.05 -22.30 13.86
N SER A 261 16.49 -23.15 13.00
CA SER A 261 17.15 -23.60 11.76
C SER A 261 17.52 -22.41 10.86
N LEU A 262 16.56 -21.47 10.64
CA LEU A 262 16.82 -20.27 9.84
C LEU A 262 17.85 -19.35 10.49
N LYS A 263 17.88 -19.24 11.82
CA LYS A 263 18.88 -18.46 12.55
C LYS A 263 20.28 -19.07 12.43
N ALA A 264 20.40 -20.40 12.43
CA ALA A 264 21.66 -21.08 12.18
C ALA A 264 22.17 -20.81 10.75
N GLN A 265 21.31 -20.94 9.74
CA GLN A 265 21.64 -20.62 8.34
C GLN A 265 22.02 -19.14 8.16
N GLU A 266 21.32 -18.21 8.81
CA GLU A 266 21.66 -16.78 8.78
C GLU A 266 23.10 -16.55 9.30
N LYS A 267 23.47 -17.23 10.41
CA LYS A 267 24.80 -17.12 11.00
C LYS A 267 25.87 -17.67 10.04
N GLU A 268 25.64 -18.81 9.39
CA GLU A 268 26.57 -19.39 8.42
C GLU A 268 26.74 -18.49 7.19
N ILE A 269 25.64 -17.96 6.64
CA ILE A 269 25.66 -17.04 5.50
C ILE A 269 26.41 -15.76 5.85
N LYS A 270 26.18 -15.19 7.05
CA LYS A 270 26.89 -13.99 7.51
C LYS A 270 28.41 -14.25 7.62
N ALA A 271 28.82 -15.39 8.17
CA ALA A 271 30.23 -15.76 8.26
C ALA A 271 30.89 -15.93 6.87
N ALA A 272 30.19 -16.58 5.95
CA ALA A 272 30.66 -16.73 4.57
C ALA A 272 30.76 -15.38 3.83
N LEU A 273 29.78 -14.49 4.03
CA LEU A 273 29.79 -13.14 3.46
C LEU A 273 30.95 -12.30 4.01
N GLU A 274 31.21 -12.36 5.32
CA GLU A 274 32.32 -11.65 5.96
C GLU A 274 33.68 -12.14 5.41
N LEU A 275 33.85 -13.45 5.19
CA LEU A 275 35.06 -14.00 4.58
C LEU A 275 35.18 -13.49 3.13
N ALA A 276 34.17 -13.60 2.31
CA ALA A 276 34.19 -13.11 0.92
C ALA A 276 34.46 -11.59 0.85
N GLN A 277 33.89 -10.80 1.76
CA GLN A 277 34.17 -9.37 1.86
C GLN A 277 35.62 -9.09 2.24
N THR A 278 36.20 -9.88 3.16
CA THR A 278 37.59 -9.78 3.54
C THR A 278 38.50 -10.05 2.34
N ASP A 279 38.24 -11.13 1.60
CA ASP A 279 39.00 -11.45 0.39
C ASP A 279 38.91 -10.34 -0.66
N LEU A 280 37.72 -9.78 -0.87
CA LEU A 280 37.49 -8.68 -1.81
C LEU A 280 38.26 -7.42 -1.40
N ILE A 281 38.24 -7.05 -0.13
CA ILE A 281 39.04 -5.91 0.40
C ILE A 281 40.52 -6.15 0.19
N CYS A 282 41.01 -7.36 0.43
CA CYS A 282 42.39 -7.74 0.19
C CYS A 282 42.81 -7.65 -1.29
N GLN A 283 41.86 -7.85 -2.22
CA GLN A 283 42.12 -7.64 -3.66
C GLN A 283 42.10 -6.16 -4.05
N ILE A 284 41.19 -5.36 -3.46
CA ILE A 284 41.10 -3.92 -3.73
C ILE A 284 42.30 -3.16 -3.18
N GLN A 285 42.85 -3.60 -2.03
CA GLN A 285 43.98 -2.98 -1.33
C GLN A 285 43.77 -1.47 -1.10
N ASP A 286 44.72 -0.64 -1.54
CA ASP A 286 44.66 0.84 -1.37
C ASP A 286 43.89 1.56 -2.48
N ASN A 287 43.22 0.81 -3.39
CA ASN A 287 42.45 1.42 -4.45
C ASN A 287 41.05 1.81 -3.94
N GLU A 288 40.46 2.84 -4.55
CA GLU A 288 39.12 3.31 -4.23
C GLU A 288 38.00 2.43 -4.80
N ALA A 289 38.30 1.65 -5.85
CA ALA A 289 37.31 0.87 -6.57
C ALA A 289 37.92 -0.38 -7.21
N LEU A 290 37.07 -1.38 -7.44
CA LEU A 290 37.31 -2.52 -8.31
C LEU A 290 36.46 -2.32 -9.58
N ALA A 291 37.11 -2.50 -10.74
CA ALA A 291 36.45 -2.54 -12.04
C ALA A 291 36.66 -3.88 -12.72
N ILE A 292 35.66 -4.38 -13.44
CA ILE A 292 35.72 -5.55 -14.33
C ILE A 292 35.38 -5.08 -15.73
N ASP A 293 36.24 -5.36 -16.70
CA ASP A 293 36.08 -4.93 -18.09
C ASP A 293 35.82 -3.40 -18.26
N GLY A 294 36.44 -2.59 -17.36
CA GLY A 294 36.26 -1.12 -17.36
C GLY A 294 35.02 -0.60 -16.65
N GLU A 295 34.13 -1.48 -16.19
CA GLU A 295 32.95 -1.10 -15.41
C GLU A 295 33.23 -1.23 -13.91
N VAL A 296 32.96 -0.17 -13.14
CA VAL A 296 33.13 -0.18 -11.66
C VAL A 296 32.05 -1.04 -11.02
N VAL A 297 32.46 -2.16 -10.42
CA VAL A 297 31.56 -3.13 -9.75
C VAL A 297 31.55 -3.01 -8.24
N ALA A 298 32.60 -2.44 -7.61
CA ALA A 298 32.66 -2.20 -6.18
C ALA A 298 33.48 -0.95 -5.85
N THR A 299 33.15 -0.31 -4.75
CA THR A 299 33.93 0.82 -4.21
C THR A 299 34.28 0.60 -2.74
N TYR A 300 35.52 0.92 -2.36
CA TYR A 300 36.03 0.85 -0.99
C TYR A 300 36.76 2.14 -0.66
N LYS A 301 35.99 3.18 -0.26
CA LYS A 301 36.50 4.53 -0.03
C LYS A 301 36.53 4.89 1.44
N THR A 302 37.49 5.70 1.83
CA THR A 302 37.51 6.31 3.16
C THR A 302 36.32 7.28 3.29
N GLN A 303 35.47 7.02 4.28
CA GLN A 303 34.34 7.88 4.61
C GLN A 303 34.56 8.54 5.98
N VAL A 304 34.53 9.86 6.04
CA VAL A 304 34.59 10.62 7.28
C VAL A 304 33.18 10.88 7.77
N SER A 305 32.86 10.49 9.00
CA SER A 305 31.57 10.76 9.62
C SER A 305 31.74 11.43 10.98
N ASN A 306 31.01 12.51 11.21
CA ASN A 306 30.90 13.13 12.53
C ASN A 306 29.70 12.54 13.27
N ARG A 307 29.93 11.88 14.39
CA ARG A 307 28.86 11.30 15.22
C ARG A 307 28.79 12.00 16.56
N PHE A 308 27.57 12.33 16.98
CA PHE A 308 27.32 12.87 18.31
C PHE A 308 27.62 11.79 19.36
N ASN A 309 28.56 12.07 20.28
CA ASN A 309 28.89 11.16 21.38
C ASN A 309 27.85 11.28 22.51
N SER A 310 26.73 10.60 22.32
CA SER A 310 25.62 10.61 23.29
C SER A 310 26.01 10.08 24.66
N SER A 311 26.94 9.13 24.75
CA SER A 311 27.41 8.58 26.00
C SER A 311 28.23 9.59 26.80
N GLN A 312 29.11 10.35 26.13
CA GLN A 312 29.86 11.43 26.74
C GLN A 312 28.96 12.59 27.13
N PHE A 313 28.04 12.97 26.23
CA PHE A 313 27.07 14.03 26.48
C PHE A 313 26.20 13.76 27.72
N LYS A 314 25.71 12.52 27.90
CA LYS A 314 24.95 12.11 29.09
C LYS A 314 25.77 12.19 30.39
N LYS A 315 27.11 12.01 30.32
CA LYS A 315 27.98 12.14 31.46
C LYS A 315 28.26 13.61 31.84
N ASP A 316 28.54 14.42 30.79
CA ASP A 316 28.95 15.81 30.96
C ASP A 316 27.77 16.74 31.29
N MET A 317 26.60 16.43 30.70
CA MET A 317 25.36 17.24 30.80
C MET A 317 24.12 16.41 31.14
N PRO A 318 24.07 15.72 32.30
CA PRO A 318 23.01 14.78 32.64
C PRO A 318 21.61 15.42 32.66
N GLU A 319 21.47 16.59 33.25
CA GLU A 319 20.18 17.28 33.36
C GLU A 319 19.63 17.70 32.00
N LEU A 320 20.52 18.11 31.10
CA LEU A 320 20.12 18.47 29.72
C LEU A 320 19.77 17.23 28.92
N ALA A 321 20.54 16.16 29.08
CA ALA A 321 20.25 14.88 28.39
C ALA A 321 18.90 14.30 28.79
N GLU A 322 18.51 14.42 30.04
CA GLU A 322 17.24 13.90 30.57
C GLU A 322 16.02 14.56 29.92
N GLN A 323 16.11 15.86 29.59
CA GLN A 323 15.05 16.61 28.92
C GLN A 323 14.78 16.10 27.50
N TYR A 324 15.71 15.38 26.87
CA TYR A 324 15.61 14.86 25.50
C TYR A 324 15.46 13.34 25.45
N ILE A 325 15.32 12.65 26.61
CA ILE A 325 15.03 11.22 26.68
C ILE A 325 13.53 11.01 26.44
N LYS A 326 13.18 10.29 25.39
CA LYS A 326 11.84 9.79 25.15
C LYS A 326 11.78 8.31 25.51
N GLN A 327 10.96 7.96 26.48
CA GLN A 327 10.71 6.55 26.80
C GLN A 327 9.87 5.92 25.71
N SER A 328 10.26 4.73 25.24
CA SER A 328 9.49 3.89 24.34
C SER A 328 9.42 2.47 24.89
N GLU A 329 8.27 1.83 24.72
CA GLU A 329 8.07 0.44 25.08
C GLU A 329 8.03 -0.42 23.83
N SER A 330 8.70 -1.56 23.85
CA SER A 330 8.63 -2.54 22.77
C SER A 330 8.77 -3.96 23.31
N ARG A 331 8.04 -4.90 22.71
CA ARG A 331 8.17 -6.32 23.04
C ARG A 331 9.28 -6.92 22.20
N VAL A 332 10.28 -7.51 22.85
CA VAL A 332 11.48 -8.07 22.20
C VAL A 332 11.51 -9.58 22.35
N MET A 333 11.58 -10.29 21.22
CA MET A 333 11.77 -11.73 21.20
C MET A 333 13.26 -12.06 21.39
N ARG A 334 13.54 -12.97 22.35
CA ARG A 334 14.88 -13.50 22.60
C ARG A 334 14.81 -15.01 22.66
N VAL A 335 15.62 -15.70 21.88
CA VAL A 335 15.85 -17.14 21.96
C VAL A 335 16.98 -17.38 22.94
N LYS A 336 16.83 -18.38 23.83
CA LYS A 336 17.83 -18.74 24.85
C LYS A 336 18.76 -19.82 24.36
#